data_efd285190060d31f5eaa3005c34a5d56
#
_entry.id   efd285190060d31f5eaa3005c34a5d56
#
_cell.length_a   1.000
_cell.length_b   1.000
_cell.length_c   1.000
_cell.angle_alpha   90.00
_cell.angle_beta   90.00
_cell.angle_gamma   90.00
#
_symmetry.space_group_name_H-M   'P 1'
#
loop_
_entity.id
_entity.type
_entity.pdbx_description
1 polymer ?
#
loop_
_entity_poly.entity_id
_entity_poly.type
_entity_poly.pdbx_seq_one_letter_code
_entity_poly.pdbx_strand_id
1 'polypeptide(L)'
;NFGLTENGKYYEKLNYAIGEGIEPGSTFKLIAIAAALEDQVIDTIQKVDTSGGILDFYGYKVRDSRKGGYGKINVMDAIRLSSNTGVVKIIDSVYNKKSKKFVDRLYNFGIAKPVISSIKGEPKPKIPHPDDESWNGLSLPWMTYGYGVKMTPIQILTFYNSIANEGE
;
A
#
# COMPACT_ATOMS: atom_id res chain seq x y z
N ASN A 1 24.93 3.52 -1.34
CA ASN A 1 25.37 4.75 -0.71
C ASN A 1 26.67 4.51 0.04
N PHE A 2 27.74 5.27 -0.30
CA PHE A 2 29.06 5.11 0.27
C PHE A 2 29.47 6.37 1.02
N GLY A 3 30.16 6.20 2.14
CA GLY A 3 30.85 7.24 2.87
C GLY A 3 32.34 7.20 2.63
N LEU A 4 33.04 8.30 2.86
CA LEU A 4 34.50 8.40 2.84
C LEU A 4 34.99 8.57 4.27
N THR A 5 35.95 7.74 4.69
CA THR A 5 36.63 7.90 5.97
C THR A 5 37.65 9.03 5.90
N GLU A 6 38.11 9.55 7.04
CA GLU A 6 39.21 10.54 7.12
C GLU A 6 40.49 10.05 6.44
N ASN A 7 40.70 8.73 6.39
CA ASN A 7 41.85 8.09 5.74
C ASN A 7 41.65 7.79 4.25
N GLY A 8 40.59 8.35 3.62
CA GLY A 8 40.33 8.20 2.19
C GLY A 8 39.77 6.81 1.77
N LYS A 9 39.32 5.97 2.72
CA LYS A 9 38.72 4.68 2.39
C LYS A 9 37.19 4.83 2.26
N TYR A 10 36.65 4.19 1.23
CA TYR A 10 35.20 4.10 1.09
C TYR A 10 34.63 3.02 2.01
N TYR A 11 33.46 3.28 2.57
CA TYR A 11 32.67 2.29 3.31
C TYR A 11 31.22 2.37 2.88
N GLU A 12 30.53 1.23 2.89
CA GLU A 12 29.11 1.18 2.60
C GLU A 12 28.33 1.79 3.76
N LYS A 13 27.45 2.73 3.42
CA LYS A 13 26.41 3.26 4.32
C LYS A 13 25.15 2.43 4.20
N LEU A 14 24.00 3.05 4.48
CA LEU A 14 22.71 2.43 4.31
C LEU A 14 22.39 2.17 2.83
N ASN A 15 22.03 0.93 2.51
CA ASN A 15 21.40 0.63 1.23
C ASN A 15 19.90 0.94 1.33
N TYR A 16 19.47 2.09 0.86
CA TYR A 16 18.09 2.56 0.97
C TYR A 16 17.05 1.63 0.32
N ALA A 17 17.45 0.87 -0.71
CA ALA A 17 16.54 -0.08 -1.34
C ALA A 17 16.10 -1.22 -0.41
N ILE A 18 16.95 -1.54 0.58
CA ILE A 18 16.78 -2.68 1.46
C ILE A 18 16.63 -2.26 2.92
N GLY A 19 17.39 -1.26 3.36
CA GLY A 19 17.57 -0.94 4.78
C GLY A 19 16.62 0.13 5.32
N GLU A 20 15.80 0.78 4.49
CA GLU A 20 14.90 1.83 4.93
C GLU A 20 13.45 1.53 4.56
N GLY A 21 12.60 1.39 5.59
CA GLY A 21 11.16 1.28 5.41
C GLY A 21 10.53 2.67 5.23
N ILE A 22 9.91 2.89 4.09
CA ILE A 22 9.19 4.12 3.74
C ILE A 22 7.68 3.87 3.62
N GLU A 23 6.88 4.90 3.66
CA GLU A 23 5.47 4.80 3.27
C GLU A 23 5.39 4.62 1.75
N PRO A 24 4.82 3.51 1.25
CA PRO A 24 4.82 3.19 -0.18
C PRO A 24 3.96 4.13 -1.02
N GLY A 25 3.05 4.89 -0.40
CA GLY A 25 2.13 5.77 -1.11
C GLY A 25 1.32 5.01 -2.16
N SER A 26 1.11 5.63 -3.31
CA SER A 26 0.24 5.09 -4.37
C SER A 26 0.66 3.73 -4.94
N THR A 27 1.88 3.27 -4.71
CA THR A 27 2.28 1.91 -5.11
C THR A 27 1.55 0.84 -4.29
N PHE A 28 1.08 1.15 -3.07
CA PHE A 28 0.30 0.22 -2.26
C PHE A 28 -1.11 -0.04 -2.79
N LYS A 29 -1.66 0.83 -3.64
CA LYS A 29 -3.02 0.67 -4.19
C LYS A 29 -3.21 -0.64 -4.95
N LEU A 30 -2.17 -1.08 -5.70
CA LEU A 30 -2.20 -2.37 -6.37
C LEU A 30 -2.33 -3.51 -5.36
N ILE A 31 -1.58 -3.45 -4.26
CA ILE A 31 -1.64 -4.44 -3.17
C ILE A 31 -3.06 -4.48 -2.58
N ALA A 32 -3.64 -3.31 -2.29
CA ALA A 32 -4.97 -3.21 -1.71
C ALA A 32 -6.07 -3.77 -2.63
N ILE A 33 -6.03 -3.44 -3.92
CA ILE A 33 -6.99 -3.95 -4.90
C ILE A 33 -6.78 -5.45 -5.14
N ALA A 34 -5.53 -5.92 -5.22
CA ALA A 34 -5.24 -7.36 -5.36
C ALA A 34 -5.84 -8.17 -4.20
N ALA A 35 -5.76 -7.66 -2.96
CA ALA A 35 -6.38 -8.30 -1.80
C ALA A 35 -7.90 -8.45 -1.96
N ALA A 36 -8.57 -7.42 -2.47
CA ALA A 36 -10.02 -7.46 -2.65
C ALA A 36 -10.46 -8.33 -3.85
N LEU A 37 -9.65 -8.40 -4.90
CA LEU A 37 -9.87 -9.31 -6.03
C LEU A 37 -9.67 -10.76 -5.60
N GLU A 38 -8.61 -11.07 -4.87
CA GLU A 38 -8.32 -12.41 -4.34
C GLU A 38 -9.41 -12.90 -3.38
N ASP A 39 -9.97 -11.99 -2.57
CA ASP A 39 -11.12 -12.29 -1.72
C ASP A 39 -12.45 -12.39 -2.49
N GLN A 40 -12.44 -12.13 -3.80
CA GLN A 40 -13.62 -12.13 -4.69
C GLN A 40 -14.76 -11.21 -4.18
N VAL A 41 -14.41 -10.10 -3.54
CA VAL A 41 -15.38 -9.13 -3.00
C VAL A 41 -15.57 -7.91 -3.91
N ILE A 42 -14.76 -7.80 -4.97
CA ILE A 42 -14.88 -6.80 -6.04
C ILE A 42 -14.63 -7.44 -7.41
N ASP A 43 -15.04 -6.72 -8.46
CA ASP A 43 -14.76 -7.05 -9.86
C ASP A 43 -14.02 -5.87 -10.52
N THR A 44 -13.17 -6.16 -11.49
CA THR A 44 -12.38 -5.16 -12.25
C THR A 44 -13.23 -4.14 -12.99
N ILE A 45 -14.44 -4.51 -13.43
CA ILE A 45 -15.40 -3.65 -14.13
C ILE A 45 -16.38 -2.92 -13.22
N GLN A 46 -16.39 -3.27 -11.91
CA GLN A 46 -17.23 -2.61 -10.92
C GLN A 46 -16.96 -1.09 -10.92
N LYS A 47 -18.05 -0.31 -10.94
CA LYS A 47 -17.95 1.17 -10.98
C LYS A 47 -17.95 1.76 -9.57
N VAL A 48 -17.14 2.80 -9.42
CA VAL A 48 -17.07 3.65 -8.22
C VAL A 48 -17.13 5.12 -8.64
N ASP A 49 -17.86 5.91 -7.86
CA ASP A 49 -17.88 7.37 -8.01
C ASP A 49 -16.81 8.00 -7.12
N THR A 50 -15.91 8.78 -7.71
CA THR A 50 -14.79 9.44 -7.00
C THR A 50 -15.21 10.65 -6.16
N SER A 51 -16.50 10.93 -6.03
CA SER A 51 -17.07 11.96 -5.13
C SER A 51 -16.45 13.35 -5.31
N GLY A 52 -16.25 13.77 -6.56
CA GLY A 52 -15.60 15.06 -6.86
C GLY A 52 -14.12 15.11 -6.46
N GLY A 53 -13.49 13.95 -6.20
CA GLY A 53 -12.08 13.83 -5.84
C GLY A 53 -11.78 14.14 -4.38
N ILE A 54 -12.78 14.13 -3.49
CA ILE A 54 -12.62 14.39 -2.06
C ILE A 54 -13.50 13.43 -1.27
N LEU A 55 -12.91 12.74 -0.29
CA LEU A 55 -13.60 11.99 0.74
C LEU A 55 -13.22 12.55 2.11
N ASP A 56 -14.17 12.57 3.02
CA ASP A 56 -13.95 12.98 4.42
C ASP A 56 -14.07 11.77 5.35
N PHE A 57 -13.06 11.58 6.19
CA PHE A 57 -13.05 10.60 7.27
C PHE A 57 -12.73 11.31 8.57
N TYR A 58 -13.71 11.53 9.40
CA TYR A 58 -13.57 12.16 10.73
C TYR A 58 -12.86 13.54 10.65
N GLY A 59 -13.17 14.36 9.61
CA GLY A 59 -12.55 15.67 9.38
C GLY A 59 -11.22 15.63 8.61
N TYR A 60 -10.67 14.45 8.35
CA TYR A 60 -9.49 14.26 7.51
C TYR A 60 -9.88 13.95 6.07
N LYS A 61 -9.25 14.62 5.13
CA LYS A 61 -9.63 14.56 3.70
C LYS A 61 -8.67 13.73 2.89
N VAL A 62 -9.17 12.66 2.27
CA VAL A 62 -8.50 11.98 1.16
C VAL A 62 -8.81 12.75 -0.12
N ARG A 63 -7.79 13.07 -0.90
CA ARG A 63 -7.93 13.86 -2.13
C ARG A 63 -7.29 13.15 -3.31
N ASP A 64 -7.94 13.23 -4.46
CA ASP A 64 -7.31 12.92 -5.74
C ASP A 64 -6.35 14.04 -6.15
N SER A 65 -5.35 13.71 -6.95
CA SER A 65 -4.46 14.70 -7.57
C SER A 65 -5.19 15.60 -8.57
N ARG A 66 -6.23 15.07 -9.23
CA ARG A 66 -7.09 15.81 -10.14
C ARG A 66 -8.18 16.55 -9.37
N LYS A 67 -8.21 17.89 -9.49
CA LYS A 67 -9.29 18.71 -8.95
C LYS A 67 -10.63 18.30 -9.60
N GLY A 68 -11.65 18.04 -8.78
CA GLY A 68 -12.96 17.58 -9.24
C GLY A 68 -13.04 16.06 -9.45
N GLY A 69 -11.96 15.32 -9.18
CA GLY A 69 -11.93 13.86 -9.28
C GLY A 69 -12.05 13.34 -10.73
N TYR A 70 -12.47 12.10 -10.86
CA TYR A 70 -12.54 11.39 -12.14
C TYR A 70 -13.98 10.97 -12.50
N GLY A 71 -14.98 11.39 -11.71
CA GLY A 71 -16.37 10.97 -11.89
C GLY A 71 -16.56 9.48 -11.58
N LYS A 72 -17.42 8.81 -12.36
CA LYS A 72 -17.64 7.36 -12.24
C LYS A 72 -16.61 6.62 -13.09
N ILE A 73 -15.76 5.85 -12.44
CA ILE A 73 -14.70 5.03 -13.04
C ILE A 73 -14.84 3.57 -12.60
N ASN A 74 -14.23 2.63 -13.29
CA ASN A 74 -14.16 1.24 -12.84
C ASN A 74 -12.91 0.99 -11.97
N VAL A 75 -12.80 -0.22 -11.40
CA VAL A 75 -11.66 -0.61 -10.53
C VAL A 75 -10.33 -0.51 -11.28
N MET A 76 -10.26 -0.96 -12.55
CA MET A 76 -9.04 -0.84 -13.36
C MET A 76 -8.63 0.61 -13.56
N ASP A 77 -9.59 1.48 -13.88
CA ASP A 77 -9.33 2.91 -14.05
C ASP A 77 -8.91 3.59 -12.73
N ALA A 78 -9.43 3.14 -11.58
CA ALA A 78 -9.01 3.65 -10.28
C ALA A 78 -7.51 3.42 -10.05
N ILE A 79 -6.97 2.28 -10.48
CA ILE A 79 -5.52 1.99 -10.46
C ILE A 79 -4.79 2.79 -11.53
N ARG A 80 -5.25 2.74 -12.78
CA ARG A 80 -4.60 3.40 -13.94
C ARG A 80 -4.45 4.91 -13.74
N LEU A 81 -5.49 5.54 -13.17
CA LEU A 81 -5.53 6.97 -12.87
C LEU A 81 -4.93 7.31 -11.49
N SER A 82 -4.55 6.29 -10.73
CA SER A 82 -4.08 6.42 -9.35
C SER A 82 -5.03 7.23 -8.46
N SER A 83 -6.35 7.02 -8.62
CA SER A 83 -7.37 7.72 -7.82
C SER A 83 -7.30 7.29 -6.37
N ASN A 84 -7.01 8.22 -5.46
CA ASN A 84 -7.05 7.97 -4.02
C ASN A 84 -8.48 7.70 -3.57
N THR A 85 -9.41 8.58 -3.99
CA THR A 85 -10.82 8.48 -3.58
C THR A 85 -11.49 7.24 -4.16
N GLY A 86 -11.14 6.86 -5.38
CA GLY A 86 -11.65 5.65 -6.01
C GLY A 86 -11.22 4.39 -5.25
N VAL A 87 -9.93 4.23 -5.00
CA VAL A 87 -9.39 3.04 -4.30
C VAL A 87 -9.88 2.99 -2.86
N VAL A 88 -9.86 4.11 -2.12
CA VAL A 88 -10.38 4.16 -0.75
C VAL A 88 -11.85 3.75 -0.69
N LYS A 89 -12.71 4.28 -1.56
CA LYS A 89 -14.14 3.90 -1.60
C LYS A 89 -14.35 2.43 -1.93
N ILE A 90 -13.59 1.88 -2.88
CA ILE A 90 -13.68 0.46 -3.23
C ILE A 90 -13.40 -0.39 -2.00
N ILE A 91 -12.25 -0.18 -1.36
CA ILE A 91 -11.83 -0.99 -0.21
C ILE A 91 -12.72 -0.75 1.01
N ASP A 92 -13.06 0.49 1.32
CA ASP A 92 -13.94 0.83 2.45
C ASP A 92 -15.32 0.20 2.29
N SER A 93 -15.89 0.18 1.08
CA SER A 93 -17.21 -0.40 0.83
C SER A 93 -17.32 -1.89 1.19
N VAL A 94 -16.23 -2.63 1.13
CA VAL A 94 -16.20 -4.10 1.35
C VAL A 94 -15.53 -4.49 2.67
N TYR A 95 -14.67 -3.63 3.23
CA TYR A 95 -13.86 -3.98 4.41
C TYR A 95 -14.03 -3.09 5.64
N ASN A 96 -14.82 -2.00 5.59
CA ASN A 96 -14.98 -1.08 6.73
C ASN A 96 -15.40 -1.78 8.04
N LYS A 97 -16.25 -2.83 7.95
CA LYS A 97 -16.68 -3.68 9.07
C LYS A 97 -15.90 -5.00 9.18
N LYS A 98 -14.92 -5.22 8.33
CA LYS A 98 -14.13 -6.46 8.19
C LYS A 98 -12.65 -6.15 7.97
N SER A 99 -12.15 -5.08 8.54
CA SER A 99 -10.76 -4.61 8.34
C SER A 99 -9.73 -5.67 8.70
N LYS A 100 -10.03 -6.52 9.69
CA LYS A 100 -9.17 -7.68 10.02
C LYS A 100 -9.01 -8.62 8.82
N LYS A 101 -10.10 -8.96 8.13
CA LYS A 101 -10.03 -9.82 6.94
C LYS A 101 -9.12 -9.22 5.86
N PHE A 102 -9.20 -7.90 5.66
CA PHE A 102 -8.31 -7.20 4.72
C PHE A 102 -6.84 -7.33 5.11
N VAL A 103 -6.51 -7.03 6.36
CA VAL A 103 -5.11 -7.08 6.83
C VAL A 103 -4.59 -8.52 6.87
N ASP A 104 -5.40 -9.49 7.29
CA ASP A 104 -5.05 -10.91 7.24
C ASP A 104 -4.73 -11.35 5.80
N ARG A 105 -5.47 -10.87 4.78
CA ARG A 105 -5.16 -11.12 3.37
C ARG A 105 -3.81 -10.52 2.97
N LEU A 106 -3.51 -9.31 3.40
CA LEU A 106 -2.19 -8.71 3.18
C LEU A 106 -1.06 -9.54 3.79
N TYR A 107 -1.27 -10.07 5.00
CA TYR A 107 -0.31 -10.96 5.65
C TYR A 107 -0.14 -12.28 4.90
N ASN A 108 -1.23 -12.82 4.34
CA ASN A 108 -1.19 -14.04 3.51
C ASN A 108 -0.44 -13.84 2.19
N PHE A 109 -0.39 -12.62 1.65
CA PHE A 109 0.50 -12.27 0.54
C PHE A 109 1.99 -12.24 0.91
N GLY A 110 2.32 -12.41 2.19
CA GLY A 110 3.70 -12.39 2.66
C GLY A 110 4.31 -11.00 2.81
N ILE A 111 3.57 -9.92 2.53
CA ILE A 111 4.10 -8.54 2.57
C ILE A 111 4.48 -8.04 3.97
N ALA A 112 4.12 -8.77 5.02
CA ALA A 112 4.50 -8.47 6.40
C ALA A 112 5.81 -9.15 6.83
N LYS A 113 6.54 -9.76 5.89
CA LYS A 113 7.81 -10.47 6.14
C LYS A 113 8.95 -9.82 5.34
N PRO A 114 10.19 -9.86 5.85
CA PRO A 114 11.36 -9.57 5.04
C PRO A 114 11.44 -10.52 3.83
N VAL A 115 11.96 -10.02 2.70
CA VAL A 115 12.03 -10.79 1.45
C VAL A 115 13.45 -11.25 1.11
N ILE A 116 14.47 -10.59 1.64
CA ILE A 116 15.87 -10.92 1.34
C ILE A 116 16.55 -11.49 2.59
N SER A 117 16.80 -12.79 2.59
CA SER A 117 17.52 -13.46 3.69
C SER A 117 19.04 -13.36 3.58
N SER A 118 19.58 -13.13 2.37
CA SER A 118 21.03 -13.15 2.09
C SER A 118 21.72 -11.82 2.37
N ILE A 119 20.99 -10.72 2.44
CA ILE A 119 21.53 -9.37 2.71
C ILE A 119 21.03 -8.91 4.07
N LYS A 120 21.98 -8.61 4.97
CA LYS A 120 21.64 -8.12 6.32
C LYS A 120 21.14 -6.68 6.27
N GLY A 121 20.22 -6.35 7.19
CA GLY A 121 19.77 -4.97 7.40
C GLY A 121 18.38 -4.67 6.85
N GLU A 122 17.68 -5.64 6.26
CA GLU A 122 16.28 -5.46 5.86
C GLU A 122 15.39 -5.40 7.12
N PRO A 123 14.66 -4.28 7.35
CA PRO A 123 13.71 -4.19 8.43
C PRO A 123 12.45 -5.00 8.12
N LYS A 124 11.79 -5.49 9.19
CA LYS A 124 10.45 -6.07 9.05
C LYS A 124 9.47 -4.99 8.58
N PRO A 125 8.63 -5.28 7.57
CA PRO A 125 7.56 -4.36 7.17
C PRO A 125 6.65 -4.01 8.34
N LYS A 126 6.19 -2.77 8.41
CA LYS A 126 5.18 -2.35 9.38
C LYS A 126 3.83 -2.27 8.67
N ILE A 127 2.99 -3.25 8.91
CA ILE A 127 1.60 -3.30 8.42
C ILE A 127 0.72 -3.34 9.67
N PRO A 128 0.06 -2.22 10.08
CA PRO A 128 -0.81 -2.19 11.24
C PRO A 128 -1.95 -3.20 11.14
N HIS A 129 -2.29 -3.82 12.26
CA HIS A 129 -3.36 -4.81 12.34
C HIS A 129 -4.53 -4.27 13.20
N PRO A 130 -5.79 -4.63 12.90
CA PRO A 130 -6.93 -4.20 13.71
C PRO A 130 -6.90 -4.61 15.18
N ASP A 131 -6.10 -5.62 15.52
CA ASP A 131 -5.88 -6.03 16.91
C ASP A 131 -4.80 -5.16 17.62
N ASP A 132 -4.12 -4.24 16.91
CA ASP A 132 -3.16 -3.32 17.49
C ASP A 132 -3.87 -2.16 18.20
N GLU A 133 -3.39 -1.72 19.36
CA GLU A 133 -3.94 -0.58 20.11
C GLU A 133 -3.94 0.73 19.28
N SER A 134 -3.03 0.86 18.33
CA SER A 134 -2.93 2.03 17.45
C SER A 134 -3.97 2.07 16.33
N TRP A 135 -4.71 0.96 16.12
CA TRP A 135 -5.72 0.91 15.07
C TRP A 135 -6.91 1.81 15.38
N ASN A 136 -7.34 2.58 14.40
CA ASN A 136 -8.48 3.50 14.52
C ASN A 136 -9.23 3.64 13.19
N GLY A 137 -10.27 4.49 13.17
CA GLY A 137 -11.13 4.68 11.99
C GLY A 137 -10.42 5.21 10.74
N LEU A 138 -9.22 5.78 10.87
CA LEU A 138 -8.41 6.25 9.74
C LEU A 138 -7.47 5.17 9.20
N SER A 139 -7.19 4.13 9.98
CA SER A 139 -6.16 3.14 9.64
C SER A 139 -6.44 2.43 8.31
N LEU A 140 -7.66 1.92 8.11
CA LEU A 140 -8.02 1.27 6.85
C LEU A 140 -7.99 2.24 5.66
N PRO A 141 -8.68 3.41 5.67
CA PRO A 141 -8.63 4.36 4.56
C PRO A 141 -7.21 4.78 4.18
N TRP A 142 -6.37 5.11 5.15
CA TRP A 142 -4.98 5.55 4.91
C TRP A 142 -4.10 4.45 4.37
N MET A 143 -4.23 3.24 4.90
CA MET A 143 -3.48 2.07 4.43
C MET A 143 -3.75 1.80 2.94
N THR A 144 -4.98 1.95 2.46
CA THR A 144 -5.35 1.59 1.08
C THR A 144 -4.58 2.35 0.01
N TYR A 145 -4.08 3.55 0.31
CA TYR A 145 -3.25 4.32 -0.62
C TYR A 145 -1.83 4.55 -0.08
N GLY A 146 -1.41 3.69 0.85
CA GLY A 146 -0.01 3.47 1.25
C GLY A 146 0.51 4.39 2.35
N TYR A 147 -0.36 4.87 3.24
CA TYR A 147 0.03 5.61 4.44
C TYR A 147 -0.21 4.80 5.72
N GLY A 148 0.56 5.11 6.76
CA GLY A 148 0.53 4.35 8.01
C GLY A 148 1.17 2.95 7.92
N VAL A 149 1.62 2.54 6.75
CA VAL A 149 2.40 1.32 6.49
C VAL A 149 3.85 1.67 6.19
N LYS A 150 4.79 0.78 6.46
CA LYS A 150 6.20 0.96 6.06
C LYS A 150 6.72 -0.30 5.39
N MET A 151 7.29 -0.13 4.22
CA MET A 151 7.92 -1.17 3.41
C MET A 151 9.20 -0.63 2.78
N THR A 152 10.18 -1.49 2.57
CA THR A 152 11.35 -1.10 1.78
C THR A 152 11.03 -1.12 0.28
N PRO A 153 11.77 -0.40 -0.56
CA PRO A 153 11.60 -0.46 -2.01
C PRO A 153 11.66 -1.88 -2.56
N ILE A 154 12.53 -2.75 -2.03
CA ILE A 154 12.64 -4.13 -2.49
C ILE A 154 11.40 -4.96 -2.13
N GLN A 155 10.80 -4.74 -0.94
CA GLN A 155 9.55 -5.41 -0.55
C GLN A 155 8.39 -5.03 -1.47
N ILE A 156 8.30 -3.75 -1.84
CA ILE A 156 7.31 -3.27 -2.81
C ILE A 156 7.57 -3.91 -4.18
N LEU A 157 8.82 -3.88 -4.65
CA LEU A 157 9.20 -4.47 -5.93
C LEU A 157 8.91 -5.98 -5.99
N THR A 158 9.17 -6.71 -4.92
CA THR A 158 8.87 -8.15 -4.84
C THR A 158 7.39 -8.43 -5.07
N PHE A 159 6.49 -7.65 -4.47
CA PHE A 159 5.05 -7.81 -4.71
C PHE A 159 4.70 -7.53 -6.19
N TYR A 160 5.23 -6.46 -6.76
CA TYR A 160 4.99 -6.14 -8.18
C TYR A 160 5.53 -7.24 -9.11
N ASN A 161 6.69 -7.80 -8.77
CA ASN A 161 7.29 -8.89 -9.52
C ASN A 161 6.43 -10.15 -9.46
N SER A 162 5.85 -10.49 -8.29
CA SER A 162 4.95 -11.64 -8.19
C SER A 162 3.70 -11.47 -9.05
N ILE A 163 3.11 -10.25 -9.11
CA ILE A 163 1.98 -9.98 -10.02
C ILE A 163 2.40 -10.18 -11.50
N ALA A 164 3.60 -9.74 -11.88
CA ALA A 164 4.10 -9.89 -13.25
C ALA A 164 4.45 -11.34 -13.61
N ASN A 165 4.68 -12.20 -12.62
CA ASN A 165 5.02 -13.61 -12.78
C ASN A 165 3.88 -14.54 -12.29
N GLU A 166 2.64 -14.17 -12.52
CA GLU A 166 1.44 -14.99 -12.27
C GLU A 166 1.28 -15.43 -10.80
N GLY A 167 1.89 -14.71 -9.86
CA GLY A 167 1.81 -14.96 -8.42
C GLY A 167 3.01 -15.71 -7.83
N GLU A 168 4.05 -15.97 -8.63
CA GLU A 168 5.30 -16.61 -8.21
C GLU A 168 6.40 -15.61 -7.82
#